data_c2c16885d1f32667f819a3857c984096
#
_entry.id   c2c16885d1f32667f819a3857c984096
#
_cell.length_a   1.000
_cell.length_b   1.000
_cell.length_c   1.000
_cell.angle_alpha   90.00
_cell.angle_beta   90.00
_cell.angle_gamma   90.00
#
_symmetry.space_group_name_H-M   'P 1'
#
loop_
_entity.id
_entity.type
_entity.pdbx_description
1 polymer ?
#
loop_
_entity_poly.entity_id
_entity_poly.type
_entity_poly.pdbx_seq_one_letter_code
_entity_poly.pdbx_strand_id
1 'polypeptide(L)'
;MKRSYTDVAVSLLLAGMLAVTGCGGTEKKPVEKPAEKAAAKPASGLTVYTSVYNGMVQEMAKPVVEQQLKDVKVNWQTAGSESVKAKLLDEMKDGHAEADLVMISDPDFYLRLKKDGKLLNYKSPESAELAEPVDSDGAFTPIRISAMVIAVHNDKIKEPPRSWKDLLDPKYKGKIAMPNPKVAVTALATVAALTDKCGWEYWEKLKANGVIVSKTLEMREKFAHGEYPITITMEENVLKQKAQGVNATVVYPEEGSVLVPGYIGILKDTKNPEGAKKLVDWWLSREGQSAMSLAYMHPVKYGVKEPAGAQKLGDLRIHSLSVNWNKLAVEEKQVKEKFAAIMK
;
A
#
# COMPACT_ATOMS: atom_id res chain seq x y z
N MET A 1 -49.24 0.88 -5.54
CA MET A 1 -49.88 -0.44 -5.46
C MET A 1 -49.17 -1.27 -4.40
N LYS A 2 -49.86 -1.50 -3.29
CA LYS A 2 -49.39 -2.32 -2.15
C LYS A 2 -49.57 -3.78 -2.50
N ARG A 3 -48.64 -4.66 -2.16
CA ARG A 3 -48.90 -6.06 -1.87
C ARG A 3 -48.10 -6.52 -0.66
N SER A 4 -48.85 -7.07 0.19
CA SER A 4 -48.74 -7.50 1.55
C SER A 4 -48.09 -8.89 1.67
N TYR A 5 -47.47 -9.10 2.77
CA TYR A 5 -46.89 -10.34 3.28
C TYR A 5 -47.91 -11.25 3.90
N THR A 6 -47.63 -12.54 3.88
CA THR A 6 -48.27 -13.51 4.78
C THR A 6 -47.23 -14.42 5.44
N ASP A 7 -47.33 -14.45 6.74
CA ASP A 7 -46.60 -15.28 7.71
C ASP A 7 -46.88 -16.77 7.50
N VAL A 8 -45.89 -17.60 7.86
CA VAL A 8 -46.14 -19.02 8.22
C VAL A 8 -45.47 -19.34 9.53
N ALA A 9 -46.29 -19.73 10.48
CA ALA A 9 -45.93 -20.03 11.85
C ALA A 9 -45.60 -21.53 12.05
N VAL A 10 -44.65 -21.74 12.90
CA VAL A 10 -44.46 -22.75 13.99
C VAL A 10 -45.35 -23.98 14.02
N SER A 11 -44.74 -25.14 14.19
CA SER A 11 -45.30 -26.25 14.94
C SER A 11 -44.25 -27.04 15.72
N LEU A 12 -44.33 -26.95 17.03
CA LEU A 12 -43.72 -27.86 18.02
C LEU A 12 -44.44 -29.22 17.98
N LEU A 13 -43.71 -30.30 18.16
CA LEU A 13 -44.25 -31.56 18.66
C LEU A 13 -43.28 -32.20 19.67
N LEU A 14 -43.77 -32.27 20.91
CA LEU A 14 -43.28 -33.13 22.00
C LEU A 14 -43.90 -34.52 21.86
N ALA A 15 -43.17 -35.57 22.24
CA ALA A 15 -43.56 -36.83 22.91
C ALA A 15 -42.42 -37.85 22.70
N GLY A 16 -41.99 -38.69 23.58
CA GLY A 16 -42.39 -39.13 24.87
C GLY A 16 -41.45 -40.27 25.29
N MET A 17 -41.25 -40.44 26.58
CA MET A 17 -40.45 -41.50 27.23
C MET A 17 -40.98 -42.90 26.96
N LEU A 18 -40.05 -43.87 26.88
CA LEU A 18 -40.32 -45.25 27.41
C LEU A 18 -38.99 -45.90 27.85
N ALA A 19 -38.94 -46.24 29.10
CA ALA A 19 -37.87 -47.00 29.72
C ALA A 19 -38.15 -48.53 29.52
N VAL A 20 -37.10 -49.29 29.21
CA VAL A 20 -37.06 -50.73 29.35
C VAL A 20 -35.74 -51.15 29.98
N THR A 21 -35.81 -51.73 31.12
CA THR A 21 -34.79 -52.45 31.87
C THR A 21 -34.42 -53.78 31.22
N GLY A 22 -33.14 -54.08 31.03
CA GLY A 22 -32.69 -55.42 30.64
C GLY A 22 -31.19 -55.60 31.00
N CYS A 23 -30.98 -56.46 32.05
CA CYS A 23 -29.65 -56.92 32.46
C CYS A 23 -28.98 -57.83 31.40
N GLY A 24 -27.70 -57.67 31.14
CA GLY A 24 -26.86 -58.58 30.39
C GLY A 24 -25.43 -58.07 30.30
N GLY A 25 -24.53 -58.60 31.14
CA GLY A 25 -23.12 -58.21 31.13
C GLY A 25 -22.36 -58.71 29.92
N THR A 26 -21.59 -57.84 29.29
CA THR A 26 -20.47 -58.20 28.47
C THR A 26 -19.45 -57.02 28.54
N GLU A 27 -18.20 -57.38 28.76
CA GLU A 27 -17.07 -56.48 28.85
C GLU A 27 -17.00 -55.53 27.62
N LYS A 28 -17.08 -54.24 27.87
CA LYS A 28 -16.84 -53.20 26.85
C LYS A 28 -15.40 -52.67 26.95
N LYS A 29 -14.66 -52.89 25.86
CA LYS A 29 -13.42 -52.12 25.60
C LYS A 29 -13.68 -50.61 25.70
N PRO A 30 -12.69 -49.81 26.17
CA PRO A 30 -12.84 -48.36 26.21
C PRO A 30 -13.05 -47.80 24.81
N VAL A 31 -14.18 -47.14 24.63
CA VAL A 31 -14.43 -46.32 23.42
C VAL A 31 -13.64 -45.03 23.60
N GLU A 32 -12.63 -44.80 22.76
CA GLU A 32 -11.99 -43.52 22.63
C GLU A 32 -13.06 -42.45 22.34
N LYS A 33 -13.16 -41.46 23.22
CA LYS A 33 -13.93 -40.24 22.96
C LYS A 33 -13.36 -39.57 21.73
N PRO A 34 -14.20 -39.13 20.76
CA PRO A 34 -13.73 -38.27 19.70
C PRO A 34 -13.08 -37.01 20.31
N ALA A 35 -11.87 -36.68 19.87
CA ALA A 35 -11.21 -35.47 20.29
C ALA A 35 -12.14 -34.27 20.03
N GLU A 36 -12.53 -33.63 21.13
CA GLU A 36 -13.27 -32.38 21.11
C GLU A 36 -12.43 -31.35 20.32
N LYS A 37 -12.90 -30.98 19.13
CA LYS A 37 -12.31 -29.88 18.37
C LYS A 37 -12.25 -28.69 19.31
N ALA A 38 -11.04 -28.32 19.71
CA ALA A 38 -10.80 -27.11 20.48
C ALA A 38 -11.56 -25.96 19.83
N ALA A 39 -12.52 -25.40 20.56
CA ALA A 39 -13.23 -24.20 20.12
C ALA A 39 -12.19 -23.14 19.78
N ALA A 40 -12.20 -22.67 18.52
CA ALA A 40 -11.34 -21.60 18.08
C ALA A 40 -11.52 -20.41 19.02
N LYS A 41 -10.42 -19.96 19.66
CA LYS A 41 -10.42 -18.70 20.42
C LYS A 41 -11.02 -17.61 19.53
N PRO A 42 -11.86 -16.69 20.08
CA PRO A 42 -12.39 -15.59 19.31
C PRO A 42 -11.22 -14.86 18.65
N ALA A 43 -11.33 -14.62 17.35
CA ALA A 43 -10.30 -13.99 16.53
C ALA A 43 -9.90 -12.65 17.18
N SER A 44 -8.66 -12.56 17.67
CA SER A 44 -8.09 -11.29 18.07
C SER A 44 -8.01 -10.42 16.80
N GLY A 45 -8.50 -9.17 16.84
CA GLY A 45 -8.40 -8.25 15.73
C GLY A 45 -6.93 -8.02 15.34
N LEU A 46 -6.69 -7.71 14.07
CA LEU A 46 -5.40 -7.24 13.58
C LEU A 46 -5.39 -5.72 13.47
N THR A 47 -4.29 -5.08 13.82
CA THR A 47 -4.06 -3.66 13.52
C THR A 47 -3.03 -3.54 12.41
N VAL A 48 -3.39 -2.85 11.32
CA VAL A 48 -2.53 -2.62 10.15
C VAL A 48 -2.20 -1.14 10.02
N TYR A 49 -0.92 -0.80 10.10
CA TYR A 49 -0.43 0.54 9.78
C TYR A 49 -0.06 0.61 8.32
N THR A 50 -0.64 1.52 7.56
CA THR A 50 -0.45 1.54 6.11
C THR A 50 -0.37 2.93 5.51
N SER A 51 0.48 3.07 4.48
CA SER A 51 0.52 4.23 3.59
C SER A 51 -0.30 4.03 2.30
N VAL A 52 -0.97 2.90 2.16
CA VAL A 52 -2.03 2.76 1.15
C VAL A 52 -3.14 3.74 1.50
N TYR A 53 -3.58 4.54 0.54
CA TYR A 53 -4.53 5.61 0.84
C TYR A 53 -5.89 5.09 1.30
N ASN A 54 -6.53 5.87 2.17
CA ASN A 54 -7.74 5.45 2.89
C ASN A 54 -8.88 5.01 1.97
N GLY A 55 -9.11 5.69 0.84
CA GLY A 55 -10.16 5.30 -0.11
C GLY A 55 -9.98 3.88 -0.65
N MET A 56 -8.73 3.49 -1.02
CA MET A 56 -8.46 2.10 -1.44
C MET A 56 -8.75 1.11 -0.32
N VAL A 57 -8.32 1.42 0.90
CA VAL A 57 -8.54 0.54 2.04
C VAL A 57 -10.03 0.39 2.36
N GLN A 58 -10.77 1.49 2.49
CA GLN A 58 -12.17 1.46 2.93
C GLN A 58 -13.14 1.00 1.83
N GLU A 59 -12.90 1.39 0.57
CA GLU A 59 -13.83 1.13 -0.53
C GLU A 59 -13.58 -0.21 -1.21
N MET A 60 -12.33 -0.70 -1.21
CA MET A 60 -11.93 -1.88 -1.98
C MET A 60 -11.39 -3.03 -1.11
N ALA A 61 -10.37 -2.80 -0.27
CA ALA A 61 -9.74 -3.88 0.48
C ALA A 61 -10.62 -4.37 1.63
N LYS A 62 -11.11 -3.47 2.47
CA LYS A 62 -11.86 -3.81 3.68
C LYS A 62 -13.10 -4.66 3.39
N PRO A 63 -14.00 -4.30 2.45
CA PRO A 63 -15.20 -5.12 2.18
C PRO A 63 -14.87 -6.54 1.73
N VAL A 64 -13.83 -6.71 0.89
CA VAL A 64 -13.43 -8.02 0.39
C VAL A 64 -12.76 -8.85 1.50
N VAL A 65 -11.88 -8.24 2.29
CA VAL A 65 -11.25 -8.89 3.46
C VAL A 65 -12.31 -9.37 4.46
N GLU A 66 -13.29 -8.52 4.82
CA GLU A 66 -14.36 -8.87 5.73
C GLU A 66 -15.25 -10.01 5.18
N GLN A 67 -15.41 -10.09 3.87
CA GLN A 67 -16.18 -11.15 3.22
C GLN A 67 -15.41 -12.48 3.14
N GLN A 68 -14.13 -12.43 2.78
CA GLN A 68 -13.30 -13.62 2.51
C GLN A 68 -12.60 -14.15 3.76
N LEU A 69 -12.15 -13.26 4.65
CA LEU A 69 -11.45 -13.59 5.88
C LEU A 69 -12.35 -13.34 7.10
N LYS A 70 -13.50 -14.03 7.16
CA LYS A 70 -14.56 -13.82 8.18
C LYS A 70 -14.07 -13.95 9.62
N ASP A 71 -13.01 -14.71 9.84
CA ASP A 71 -12.36 -14.94 11.14
C ASP A 71 -11.25 -13.91 11.45
N VAL A 72 -10.99 -12.96 10.53
CA VAL A 72 -9.94 -11.92 10.69
C VAL A 72 -10.61 -10.55 10.69
N LYS A 73 -10.68 -9.91 11.86
CA LYS A 73 -11.09 -8.50 11.97
C LYS A 73 -9.87 -7.60 11.82
N VAL A 74 -9.93 -6.60 10.94
CA VAL A 74 -8.80 -5.70 10.67
C VAL A 74 -9.16 -4.26 11.03
N ASN A 75 -8.34 -3.67 11.91
CA ASN A 75 -8.33 -2.25 12.22
C ASN A 75 -7.28 -1.56 11.33
N TRP A 76 -7.74 -0.80 10.34
CA TRP A 76 -6.88 -0.10 9.39
C TRP A 76 -6.53 1.30 9.88
N GLN A 77 -5.25 1.59 10.06
CA GLN A 77 -4.74 2.93 10.37
C GLN A 77 -3.93 3.44 9.19
N THR A 78 -4.48 4.43 8.47
CA THR A 78 -3.90 4.97 7.25
C THR A 78 -3.21 6.31 7.52
N ALA A 79 -1.95 6.45 7.11
CA ALA A 79 -1.20 7.71 7.19
C ALA A 79 -0.08 7.72 6.14
N GLY A 80 0.61 8.83 5.94
CA GLY A 80 1.81 8.86 5.11
C GLY A 80 2.93 7.97 5.68
N SER A 81 3.79 7.41 4.82
CA SER A 81 4.86 6.48 5.24
C SER A 81 5.72 7.03 6.39
N GLU A 82 6.10 8.31 6.35
CA GLU A 82 6.89 8.91 7.43
C GLU A 82 6.13 8.96 8.76
N SER A 83 4.82 9.25 8.73
CA SER A 83 3.98 9.24 9.94
C SER A 83 3.81 7.83 10.51
N VAL A 84 3.63 6.84 9.63
CA VAL A 84 3.58 5.42 10.04
C VAL A 84 4.89 5.00 10.68
N LYS A 85 6.03 5.32 10.06
CA LYS A 85 7.37 5.02 10.62
C LYS A 85 7.56 5.65 11.99
N ALA A 86 7.27 6.94 12.10
CA ALA A 86 7.44 7.68 13.36
C ALA A 86 6.61 7.07 14.49
N LYS A 87 5.31 6.79 14.23
CA LYS A 87 4.41 6.16 15.19
C LYS A 87 4.92 4.79 15.62
N LEU A 88 5.25 3.93 14.66
CA LEU A 88 5.71 2.58 14.94
C LEU A 88 7.01 2.56 15.73
N LEU A 89 7.99 3.42 15.38
CA LEU A 89 9.27 3.51 16.10
C LEU A 89 9.10 4.06 17.52
N ASP A 90 8.15 4.96 17.74
CA ASP A 90 7.85 5.51 19.05
C ASP A 90 7.25 4.45 19.98
N GLU A 91 6.24 3.72 19.49
CA GLU A 91 5.65 2.59 20.21
C GLU A 91 6.66 1.49 20.53
N MET A 92 7.59 1.20 19.61
CA MET A 92 8.66 0.20 19.82
C MET A 92 9.67 0.62 20.90
N LYS A 93 9.89 1.93 21.13
CA LYS A 93 10.72 2.41 22.24
C LYS A 93 10.06 2.13 23.59
N ASP A 94 8.73 2.19 23.63
CA ASP A 94 7.94 1.90 24.84
C ASP A 94 7.76 0.39 25.06
N GLY A 95 8.41 -0.44 24.24
CA GLY A 95 8.52 -1.89 24.40
C GLY A 95 7.51 -2.72 23.59
N HIS A 96 6.52 -2.13 22.96
CA HIS A 96 5.55 -2.84 22.13
C HIS A 96 4.94 -1.95 21.05
N ALA A 97 4.63 -2.51 19.88
CA ALA A 97 3.86 -1.87 18.85
C ALA A 97 2.39 -2.30 18.93
N GLU A 98 1.47 -1.37 18.69
CA GLU A 98 0.05 -1.69 18.56
C GLU A 98 -0.26 -2.37 17.22
N ALA A 99 0.57 -2.14 16.21
CA ALA A 99 0.42 -2.75 14.89
C ALA A 99 0.81 -4.23 14.90
N ASP A 100 0.07 -5.04 14.15
CA ASP A 100 0.42 -6.43 13.80
C ASP A 100 1.14 -6.49 12.45
N LEU A 101 0.76 -5.60 11.52
CA LEU A 101 1.36 -5.49 10.20
C LEU A 101 1.68 -4.03 9.84
N VAL A 102 2.73 -3.85 9.06
CA VAL A 102 3.08 -2.57 8.45
C VAL A 102 3.11 -2.70 6.92
N MET A 103 2.51 -1.70 6.23
CA MET A 103 2.39 -1.66 4.76
C MET A 103 2.76 -0.28 4.24
N ILE A 104 4.05 -0.05 3.94
CA ILE A 104 4.55 1.25 3.46
C ILE A 104 5.51 1.10 2.28
N SER A 105 5.80 2.20 1.60
CA SER A 105 6.74 2.26 0.47
C SER A 105 8.10 2.77 0.92
N ASP A 106 8.78 2.00 1.76
CA ASP A 106 10.12 2.33 2.26
C ASP A 106 10.96 1.05 2.46
N PRO A 107 11.69 0.60 1.43
CA PRO A 107 12.50 -0.62 1.50
C PRO A 107 13.50 -0.63 2.65
N ASP A 108 14.16 0.50 2.90
CA ASP A 108 15.16 0.62 3.95
C ASP A 108 14.58 0.40 5.36
N PHE A 109 13.39 0.93 5.59
CA PHE A 109 12.71 0.74 6.87
C PHE A 109 12.49 -0.74 7.19
N TYR A 110 12.10 -1.55 6.19
CA TYR A 110 11.95 -3.00 6.36
C TYR A 110 13.29 -3.70 6.59
N LEU A 111 14.34 -3.28 5.89
CA LEU A 111 15.69 -3.83 6.13
C LEU A 111 16.17 -3.54 7.56
N ARG A 112 15.90 -2.35 8.09
CA ARG A 112 16.19 -2.00 9.49
C ARG A 112 15.37 -2.85 10.46
N LEU A 113 14.05 -2.93 10.28
CA LEU A 113 13.19 -3.77 11.11
C LEU A 113 13.63 -5.25 11.10
N LYS A 114 14.03 -5.77 9.92
CA LYS A 114 14.57 -7.12 9.78
C LYS A 114 15.86 -7.28 10.56
N LYS A 115 16.83 -6.37 10.38
CA LYS A 115 18.11 -6.37 11.09
C LYS A 115 17.93 -6.35 12.61
N ASP A 116 16.96 -5.59 13.09
CA ASP A 116 16.63 -5.43 14.51
C ASP A 116 15.75 -6.58 15.04
N GLY A 117 15.45 -7.59 14.21
CA GLY A 117 14.65 -8.76 14.58
C GLY A 117 13.20 -8.42 14.93
N LYS A 118 12.64 -7.34 14.36
CA LYS A 118 11.28 -6.84 14.62
C LYS A 118 10.22 -7.40 13.70
N LEU A 119 10.60 -8.19 12.70
CA LEU A 119 9.69 -8.81 11.74
C LEU A 119 9.58 -10.32 11.95
N LEU A 120 8.41 -10.86 11.71
CA LEU A 120 8.14 -12.29 11.65
C LEU A 120 8.50 -12.78 10.22
N ASN A 121 9.34 -13.79 10.10
CA ASN A 121 9.64 -14.39 8.82
C ASN A 121 8.45 -15.23 8.35
N TYR A 122 7.88 -14.85 7.22
CA TYR A 122 6.79 -15.58 6.59
C TYR A 122 6.86 -15.52 5.07
N LYS A 123 7.10 -16.66 4.45
CA LYS A 123 7.02 -16.80 2.98
C LYS A 123 5.61 -17.23 2.61
N SER A 124 4.83 -16.31 2.09
CA SER A 124 3.51 -16.60 1.55
C SER A 124 3.61 -17.58 0.37
N PRO A 125 2.73 -18.58 0.25
CA PRO A 125 2.62 -19.40 -0.95
C PRO A 125 2.40 -18.59 -2.23
N GLU A 126 1.68 -17.45 -2.11
CA GLU A 126 1.38 -16.53 -3.20
C GLU A 126 2.63 -15.81 -3.75
N SER A 127 3.72 -15.79 -2.97
CA SER A 127 4.95 -15.08 -3.35
C SER A 127 5.70 -15.71 -4.52
N ALA A 128 5.43 -16.99 -4.85
CA ALA A 128 6.04 -17.67 -5.99
C ALA A 128 5.65 -17.07 -7.36
N GLU A 129 4.52 -16.38 -7.43
CA GLU A 129 4.00 -15.75 -8.65
C GLU A 129 4.23 -14.25 -8.70
N LEU A 130 5.15 -13.69 -7.90
CA LEU A 130 5.45 -12.26 -7.90
C LEU A 130 6.54 -11.92 -8.93
N ALA A 131 6.36 -10.80 -9.59
CA ALA A 131 7.32 -10.23 -10.54
C ALA A 131 8.43 -9.40 -9.85
N GLU A 132 8.32 -9.19 -8.54
CA GLU A 132 9.28 -8.47 -7.72
C GLU A 132 10.09 -9.42 -6.85
N PRO A 133 11.36 -9.09 -6.57
CA PRO A 133 12.16 -9.86 -5.62
C PRO A 133 11.54 -9.86 -4.23
N VAL A 134 11.36 -11.04 -3.66
CA VAL A 134 10.91 -11.25 -2.28
C VAL A 134 12.12 -11.35 -1.36
N ASP A 135 12.02 -10.83 -0.15
CA ASP A 135 13.08 -11.00 0.84
C ASP A 135 13.42 -12.48 1.07
N SER A 136 14.71 -12.81 1.10
CA SER A 136 15.19 -14.20 1.16
C SER A 136 14.64 -14.99 2.35
N ASP A 137 14.40 -14.30 3.48
CA ASP A 137 13.91 -14.91 4.70
C ASP A 137 12.39 -14.76 4.86
N GLY A 138 11.74 -14.01 3.96
CA GLY A 138 10.31 -13.71 4.02
C GLY A 138 9.94 -12.73 5.12
N ALA A 139 10.86 -11.89 5.57
CA ALA A 139 10.56 -10.89 6.60
C ALA A 139 9.62 -9.79 6.09
N PHE A 140 9.65 -9.50 4.80
CA PHE A 140 8.73 -8.59 4.13
C PHE A 140 8.55 -8.95 2.66
N THR A 141 7.43 -8.56 2.07
CA THR A 141 7.08 -8.94 0.70
C THR A 141 6.57 -7.73 -0.07
N PRO A 142 6.98 -7.53 -1.35
CA PRO A 142 6.43 -6.47 -2.18
C PRO A 142 4.96 -6.74 -2.48
N ILE A 143 4.14 -5.68 -2.44
CA ILE A 143 2.69 -5.77 -2.70
C ILE A 143 2.23 -4.88 -3.86
N ARG A 144 3.01 -3.86 -4.21
CA ARG A 144 2.70 -2.91 -5.29
C ARG A 144 3.94 -2.16 -5.74
N ILE A 145 3.84 -1.53 -6.91
CA ILE A 145 4.77 -0.50 -7.36
C ILE A 145 4.00 0.80 -7.56
N SER A 146 4.57 1.91 -7.08
CA SER A 146 4.13 3.27 -7.42
C SER A 146 5.11 3.89 -8.41
N ALA A 147 4.61 4.48 -9.49
CA ALA A 147 5.43 5.20 -10.45
C ALA A 147 5.33 6.72 -10.19
N MET A 148 6.46 7.39 -10.04
CA MET A 148 6.52 8.86 -10.00
C MET A 148 6.61 9.39 -11.42
N VAL A 149 5.69 10.28 -11.75
CA VAL A 149 5.45 10.82 -13.09
C VAL A 149 5.25 12.33 -13.05
N ILE A 150 5.09 12.94 -14.19
CA ILE A 150 4.63 14.34 -14.31
C ILE A 150 3.13 14.31 -14.68
N ALA A 151 2.30 14.97 -13.87
CA ALA A 151 0.90 15.21 -14.20
C ALA A 151 0.73 16.58 -14.82
N VAL A 152 -0.10 16.68 -15.84
CA VAL A 152 -0.39 17.93 -16.56
C VAL A 152 -1.88 18.15 -16.66
N HIS A 153 -2.36 19.32 -16.23
CA HIS A 153 -3.73 19.75 -16.39
C HIS A 153 -3.92 20.37 -17.78
N ASN A 154 -4.63 19.69 -18.69
CA ASN A 154 -4.69 20.02 -20.11
C ASN A 154 -5.38 21.34 -20.43
N ASP A 155 -6.29 21.80 -19.56
CA ASP A 155 -6.96 23.10 -19.74
C ASP A 155 -6.01 24.29 -19.48
N LYS A 156 -4.95 24.06 -18.71
CA LYS A 156 -3.99 25.09 -18.29
C LYS A 156 -2.67 25.03 -19.06
N ILE A 157 -2.26 23.84 -19.48
CA ILE A 157 -0.98 23.61 -20.18
C ILE A 157 -1.26 22.98 -21.53
N LYS A 158 -0.97 23.72 -22.62
CA LYS A 158 -1.20 23.25 -24.00
C LYS A 158 0.00 22.48 -24.57
N GLU A 159 1.19 22.83 -24.12
CA GLU A 159 2.41 22.13 -24.48
C GLU A 159 2.98 21.44 -23.22
N PRO A 160 2.69 20.14 -23.02
CA PRO A 160 3.16 19.42 -21.85
C PRO A 160 4.68 19.20 -21.90
N PRO A 161 5.38 19.20 -20.74
CA PRO A 161 6.76 18.72 -20.66
C PRO A 161 6.82 17.24 -21.06
N ARG A 162 7.94 16.79 -21.62
CA ARG A 162 8.19 15.38 -21.98
C ARG A 162 9.23 14.72 -21.08
N SER A 163 10.01 15.53 -20.40
CA SER A 163 11.15 15.09 -19.60
C SER A 163 11.19 15.79 -18.26
N TRP A 164 11.94 15.24 -17.31
CA TRP A 164 12.23 15.93 -16.05
C TRP A 164 12.96 17.25 -16.32
N LYS A 165 13.84 17.25 -17.33
CA LYS A 165 14.62 18.44 -17.70
C LYS A 165 13.72 19.55 -18.25
N ASP A 166 12.64 19.23 -18.95
CA ASP A 166 11.71 20.24 -19.49
C ASP A 166 11.04 21.06 -18.39
N LEU A 167 10.93 20.52 -17.15
CA LEU A 167 10.41 21.27 -16.01
C LEU A 167 11.26 22.50 -15.66
N LEU A 168 12.48 22.60 -16.19
CA LEU A 168 13.36 23.74 -16.02
C LEU A 168 13.09 24.86 -17.03
N ASP A 169 12.25 24.63 -18.06
CA ASP A 169 11.89 25.63 -19.07
C ASP A 169 11.15 26.79 -18.41
N PRO A 170 11.56 28.05 -18.63
CA PRO A 170 10.88 29.24 -18.11
C PRO A 170 9.40 29.36 -18.43
N LYS A 171 8.89 28.70 -19.49
CA LYS A 171 7.45 28.67 -19.81
C LYS A 171 6.59 28.02 -18.72
N TYR A 172 7.20 27.20 -17.86
CA TYR A 172 6.53 26.55 -16.72
C TYR A 172 6.79 27.24 -15.39
N LYS A 173 7.42 28.43 -15.40
CA LYS A 173 7.74 29.16 -14.17
C LYS A 173 6.52 29.40 -13.28
N GLY A 174 6.62 28.97 -12.01
CA GLY A 174 5.55 29.11 -11.02
C GLY A 174 4.34 28.19 -11.23
N LYS A 175 4.41 27.23 -12.16
CA LYS A 175 3.31 26.31 -12.51
C LYS A 175 3.50 24.89 -11.99
N ILE A 176 4.64 24.61 -11.35
CA ILE A 176 5.07 23.27 -10.96
C ILE A 176 4.90 23.10 -9.45
N ALA A 177 4.31 21.97 -9.02
CA ALA A 177 4.29 21.58 -7.63
C ALA A 177 4.81 20.15 -7.46
N MET A 178 5.36 19.85 -6.28
CA MET A 178 5.80 18.51 -5.89
C MET A 178 5.52 18.22 -4.42
N PRO A 179 5.41 16.93 -4.02
CA PRO A 179 5.23 16.59 -2.63
C PRO A 179 6.51 16.86 -1.83
N ASN A 180 6.34 17.16 -0.53
CA ASN A 180 7.48 17.42 0.36
C ASN A 180 8.22 16.10 0.68
N PRO A 181 9.51 15.95 0.32
CA PRO A 181 10.29 14.74 0.60
C PRO A 181 10.56 14.49 2.09
N LYS A 182 10.30 15.47 2.97
CA LYS A 182 10.39 15.25 4.42
C LYS A 182 9.27 14.35 4.96
N VAL A 183 8.13 14.27 4.24
CA VAL A 183 6.94 13.54 4.69
C VAL A 183 6.44 12.49 3.70
N ALA A 184 6.99 12.46 2.48
CA ALA A 184 6.62 11.53 1.43
C ALA A 184 7.86 10.79 0.90
N VAL A 185 7.97 9.49 1.21
CA VAL A 185 9.10 8.65 0.77
C VAL A 185 9.20 8.59 -0.76
N THR A 186 8.08 8.57 -1.48
CA THR A 186 8.08 8.60 -2.95
C THR A 186 8.69 9.88 -3.51
N ALA A 187 8.44 11.02 -2.89
CA ALA A 187 9.10 12.28 -3.25
C ALA A 187 10.60 12.26 -2.91
N LEU A 188 10.96 11.68 -1.77
CA LEU A 188 12.37 11.52 -1.38
C LEU A 188 13.12 10.63 -2.37
N ALA A 189 12.53 9.50 -2.78
CA ALA A 189 13.06 8.62 -3.82
C ALA A 189 13.25 9.36 -5.14
N THR A 190 12.30 10.23 -5.52
CA THR A 190 12.41 11.07 -6.72
C THR A 190 13.55 12.07 -6.60
N VAL A 191 13.70 12.71 -5.43
CA VAL A 191 14.83 13.63 -5.19
C VAL A 191 16.16 12.90 -5.31
N ALA A 192 16.29 11.71 -4.71
CA ALA A 192 17.51 10.92 -4.79
C ALA A 192 17.84 10.49 -6.23
N ALA A 193 16.87 9.90 -6.95
CA ALA A 193 17.07 9.42 -8.31
C ALA A 193 17.46 10.56 -9.28
N LEU A 194 16.77 11.70 -9.21
CA LEU A 194 17.06 12.86 -10.05
C LEU A 194 18.38 13.53 -9.65
N THR A 195 18.74 13.53 -8.38
CA THR A 195 20.05 14.02 -7.92
C THR A 195 21.19 13.14 -8.46
N ASP A 196 21.02 11.82 -8.42
CA ASP A 196 22.02 10.89 -8.98
C ASP A 196 22.14 11.04 -10.51
N LYS A 197 21.05 11.35 -11.22
CA LYS A 197 21.00 11.53 -12.68
C LYS A 197 21.49 12.91 -13.13
N CYS A 198 21.07 13.98 -12.43
CA CYS A 198 21.17 15.36 -12.91
C CYS A 198 21.97 16.28 -11.96
N GLY A 199 22.41 15.79 -10.80
CA GLY A 199 23.06 16.59 -9.77
C GLY A 199 22.09 17.48 -8.97
N TRP A 200 22.61 18.10 -7.91
CA TRP A 200 21.84 19.04 -7.08
C TRP A 200 21.47 20.31 -7.82
N GLU A 201 22.23 20.69 -8.84
CA GLU A 201 21.97 21.84 -9.71
C GLU A 201 20.58 21.78 -10.37
N TYR A 202 20.06 20.59 -10.65
CA TYR A 202 18.69 20.40 -11.13
C TYR A 202 17.66 21.03 -10.18
N TRP A 203 17.81 20.78 -8.89
CA TRP A 203 16.88 21.29 -7.87
C TRP A 203 17.03 22.80 -7.67
N GLU A 204 18.24 23.34 -7.78
CA GLU A 204 18.49 24.78 -7.74
C GLU A 204 17.80 25.49 -8.92
N LYS A 205 17.91 24.93 -10.12
CA LYS A 205 17.23 25.45 -11.32
C LYS A 205 15.70 25.31 -11.21
N LEU A 206 15.21 24.19 -10.68
CA LEU A 206 13.78 23.97 -10.49
C LEU A 206 13.22 24.95 -9.43
N LYS A 207 13.98 25.25 -8.37
CA LYS A 207 13.66 26.33 -7.41
C LYS A 207 13.60 27.69 -8.09
N ALA A 208 14.59 28.03 -8.90
CA ALA A 208 14.59 29.29 -9.66
C ALA A 208 13.40 29.38 -10.64
N ASN A 209 12.91 28.22 -11.12
CA ASN A 209 11.69 28.11 -11.92
C ASN A 209 10.40 28.14 -11.07
N GLY A 210 10.51 28.37 -9.77
CA GLY A 210 9.37 28.62 -8.88
C GLY A 210 8.56 27.37 -8.52
N VAL A 211 9.23 26.22 -8.39
CA VAL A 211 8.53 25.00 -7.91
C VAL A 211 7.96 25.20 -6.51
N ILE A 212 6.76 24.69 -6.30
CA ILE A 212 6.06 24.73 -5.02
C ILE A 212 6.18 23.36 -4.35
N VAL A 213 6.70 23.32 -3.13
CA VAL A 213 6.76 22.10 -2.31
C VAL A 213 5.56 22.10 -1.35
N SER A 214 4.67 21.13 -1.48
CA SER A 214 3.39 21.09 -0.77
C SER A 214 3.11 19.73 -0.13
N LYS A 215 2.07 19.64 0.68
CA LYS A 215 1.53 18.37 1.16
C LYS A 215 0.82 17.66 0.01
N THR A 216 0.95 16.34 -0.07
CA THR A 216 0.38 15.54 -1.17
C THR A 216 -1.13 15.75 -1.36
N LEU A 217 -1.89 15.82 -0.28
CA LEU A 217 -3.35 16.02 -0.36
C LEU A 217 -3.69 17.40 -0.94
N GLU A 218 -3.10 18.46 -0.40
CA GLU A 218 -3.26 19.83 -0.89
C GLU A 218 -2.86 19.95 -2.37
N MET A 219 -1.71 19.38 -2.73
CA MET A 219 -1.24 19.38 -4.11
C MET A 219 -2.26 18.73 -5.07
N ARG A 220 -2.84 17.60 -4.66
CA ARG A 220 -3.86 16.90 -5.46
C ARG A 220 -5.13 17.72 -5.64
N GLU A 221 -5.62 18.35 -4.58
CA GLU A 221 -6.79 19.24 -4.63
C GLU A 221 -6.55 20.42 -5.56
N LYS A 222 -5.41 21.11 -5.41
CA LYS A 222 -5.04 22.25 -6.25
C LYS A 222 -4.77 21.85 -7.70
N PHE A 223 -4.22 20.67 -7.95
CA PHE A 223 -4.08 20.13 -9.30
C PHE A 223 -5.46 19.92 -9.95
N ALA A 224 -6.42 19.31 -9.25
CA ALA A 224 -7.75 19.07 -9.77
C ALA A 224 -8.47 20.36 -10.21
N HIS A 225 -8.21 21.49 -9.52
CA HIS A 225 -8.72 22.81 -9.85
C HIS A 225 -7.83 23.61 -10.84
N GLY A 226 -6.69 23.04 -11.24
CA GLY A 226 -5.75 23.68 -12.16
C GLY A 226 -4.96 24.85 -11.55
N GLU A 227 -4.91 24.96 -10.21
CA GLU A 227 -4.05 25.93 -9.51
C GLU A 227 -2.58 25.52 -9.56
N TYR A 228 -2.30 24.22 -9.48
CA TYR A 228 -0.98 23.64 -9.71
C TYR A 228 -1.04 22.79 -11.00
N PRO A 229 -0.92 23.44 -12.19
CA PRO A 229 -1.23 22.77 -13.45
C PRO A 229 -0.21 21.72 -13.90
N ILE A 230 0.97 21.70 -13.28
CA ILE A 230 1.97 20.64 -13.46
C ILE A 230 2.36 20.12 -12.09
N THR A 231 2.32 18.80 -11.87
CA THR A 231 2.76 18.23 -10.60
C THR A 231 3.66 17.02 -10.80
N ILE A 232 4.72 16.93 -10.00
CA ILE A 232 5.49 15.70 -9.81
C ILE A 232 4.72 14.86 -8.80
N THR A 233 4.19 13.71 -9.20
CA THR A 233 3.27 12.94 -8.35
C THR A 233 3.28 11.46 -8.70
N MET A 234 2.61 10.65 -7.89
CA MET A 234 2.37 9.25 -8.21
C MET A 234 1.32 9.12 -9.32
N GLU A 235 1.55 8.20 -10.25
CA GLU A 235 0.67 7.87 -11.37
C GLU A 235 -0.76 7.59 -10.91
N GLU A 236 -0.94 6.79 -9.87
CA GLU A 236 -2.25 6.45 -9.31
C GLU A 236 -3.09 7.68 -8.91
N ASN A 237 -2.44 8.76 -8.49
CA ASN A 237 -3.15 10.01 -8.18
C ASN A 237 -3.75 10.64 -9.43
N VAL A 238 -3.00 10.68 -10.51
CA VAL A 238 -3.45 11.28 -11.79
C VAL A 238 -4.54 10.43 -12.41
N LEU A 239 -4.34 9.11 -12.47
CA LEU A 239 -5.32 8.18 -13.05
C LEU A 239 -6.65 8.23 -12.30
N LYS A 240 -6.62 8.27 -10.96
CA LYS A 240 -7.82 8.43 -10.14
C LYS A 240 -8.53 9.75 -10.42
N GLN A 241 -7.80 10.86 -10.53
CA GLN A 241 -8.38 12.18 -10.83
C GLN A 241 -8.97 12.23 -12.25
N LYS A 242 -8.31 11.61 -13.24
CA LYS A 242 -8.87 11.44 -14.59
C LYS A 242 -10.19 10.68 -14.57
N ALA A 243 -10.29 9.60 -13.81
CA ALA A 243 -11.52 8.84 -13.63
C ALA A 243 -12.63 9.66 -12.95
N GLN A 244 -12.26 10.67 -12.17
CA GLN A 244 -13.16 11.64 -11.53
C GLN A 244 -13.51 12.86 -12.44
N GLY A 245 -13.05 12.85 -13.69
CA GLY A 245 -13.38 13.89 -14.69
C GLY A 245 -12.35 15.02 -14.81
N VAL A 246 -11.21 14.96 -14.10
CA VAL A 246 -10.15 15.95 -14.29
C VAL A 246 -9.49 15.75 -15.66
N ASN A 247 -9.47 16.80 -16.48
CA ASN A 247 -8.81 16.78 -17.79
C ASN A 247 -7.30 16.83 -17.62
N ALA A 248 -6.67 15.66 -17.45
CA ALA A 248 -5.26 15.53 -17.15
C ALA A 248 -4.55 14.51 -18.04
N THR A 249 -3.26 14.73 -18.25
CA THR A 249 -2.34 13.79 -18.90
C THR A 249 -1.32 13.28 -17.89
N VAL A 250 -1.06 11.97 -17.92
CA VAL A 250 0.12 11.35 -17.30
C VAL A 250 1.26 11.46 -18.30
N VAL A 251 2.34 12.11 -17.93
CA VAL A 251 3.57 12.16 -18.71
C VAL A 251 4.61 11.29 -18.04
N TYR A 252 5.04 10.25 -18.73
CA TYR A 252 6.17 9.41 -18.35
C TYR A 252 7.42 10.04 -18.92
N PRO A 253 8.31 10.57 -18.08
CA PRO A 253 9.46 11.34 -18.54
C PRO A 253 10.42 10.52 -19.41
N GLU A 254 11.01 11.13 -20.42
CA GLU A 254 11.94 10.47 -21.34
C GLU A 254 13.16 9.86 -20.63
N GLU A 255 13.63 10.47 -19.53
CA GLU A 255 14.71 9.93 -18.71
C GLU A 255 14.28 8.73 -17.86
N GLY A 256 12.97 8.47 -17.76
CA GLY A 256 12.34 7.41 -17.00
C GLY A 256 11.59 7.86 -15.76
N SER A 257 10.56 7.13 -15.42
CA SER A 257 9.82 7.28 -14.16
C SER A 257 10.62 6.73 -12.98
N VAL A 258 10.39 7.25 -11.78
CA VAL A 258 10.98 6.66 -10.56
C VAL A 258 10.01 5.65 -9.98
N LEU A 259 10.41 4.38 -9.93
CA LEU A 259 9.59 3.29 -9.40
C LEU A 259 9.88 3.08 -7.92
N VAL A 260 8.83 3.10 -7.12
CA VAL A 260 8.92 2.95 -5.66
C VAL A 260 8.10 1.75 -5.21
N PRO A 261 8.74 0.67 -4.77
CA PRO A 261 8.03 -0.51 -4.28
C PRO A 261 7.38 -0.24 -2.91
N GLY A 262 6.17 -0.78 -2.74
CA GLY A 262 5.50 -0.86 -1.45
C GLY A 262 5.54 -2.29 -0.92
N TYR A 263 5.77 -2.44 0.37
CA TYR A 263 5.93 -3.73 1.03
C TYR A 263 4.91 -3.95 2.13
N ILE A 264 4.74 -5.22 2.50
CA ILE A 264 4.03 -5.66 3.71
C ILE A 264 4.98 -6.49 4.57
N GLY A 265 4.95 -6.28 5.88
CA GLY A 265 5.67 -7.08 6.86
C GLY A 265 4.81 -7.32 8.09
N ILE A 266 4.94 -8.51 8.68
CA ILE A 266 4.29 -8.89 9.94
C ILE A 266 5.23 -8.53 11.08
N LEU A 267 4.76 -7.81 12.09
CA LEU A 267 5.57 -7.54 13.27
C LEU A 267 5.71 -8.79 14.12
N LYS A 268 6.92 -9.01 14.67
CA LYS A 268 7.28 -10.22 15.40
C LYS A 268 6.41 -10.47 16.64
N ASP A 269 6.00 -9.39 17.30
CA ASP A 269 5.25 -9.44 18.56
C ASP A 269 3.72 -9.49 18.37
N THR A 270 3.26 -9.73 17.13
CA THR A 270 1.83 -9.87 16.82
C THR A 270 1.16 -10.92 17.70
N LYS A 271 -0.02 -10.60 18.21
CA LYS A 271 -0.83 -11.54 19.01
C LYS A 271 -1.66 -12.50 18.15
N ASN A 272 -1.75 -12.25 16.84
CA ASN A 272 -2.51 -13.06 15.89
C ASN A 272 -1.68 -13.37 14.63
N PRO A 273 -0.60 -14.16 14.74
CA PRO A 273 0.28 -14.45 13.61
C PRO A 273 -0.45 -15.18 12.47
N GLU A 274 -1.39 -16.06 12.77
CA GLU A 274 -2.13 -16.80 11.74
C GLU A 274 -3.11 -15.88 10.98
N GLY A 275 -3.78 -14.96 11.66
CA GLY A 275 -4.59 -13.94 11.00
C GLY A 275 -3.74 -13.00 10.15
N ALA A 276 -2.55 -12.61 10.64
CA ALA A 276 -1.61 -11.77 9.90
C ALA A 276 -1.10 -12.45 8.62
N LYS A 277 -0.75 -13.74 8.68
CA LYS A 277 -0.37 -14.55 7.50
C LYS A 277 -1.49 -14.61 6.46
N LYS A 278 -2.73 -14.89 6.88
CA LYS A 278 -3.90 -14.89 5.99
C LYS A 278 -4.09 -13.55 5.29
N LEU A 279 -3.87 -12.45 6.00
CA LEU A 279 -3.98 -11.12 5.42
C LEU A 279 -2.85 -10.83 4.41
N VAL A 280 -1.63 -11.28 4.67
CA VAL A 280 -0.52 -11.22 3.71
C VAL A 280 -0.86 -12.03 2.46
N ASP A 281 -1.31 -13.28 2.62
CA ASP A 281 -1.71 -14.14 1.51
C ASP A 281 -2.81 -13.49 0.67
N TRP A 282 -3.80 -12.88 1.32
CA TRP A 282 -4.85 -12.16 0.61
C TRP A 282 -4.31 -10.99 -0.23
N TRP A 283 -3.40 -10.17 0.34
CA TRP A 283 -2.80 -9.06 -0.41
C TRP A 283 -1.99 -9.52 -1.62
N LEU A 284 -1.40 -10.71 -1.53
CA LEU A 284 -0.60 -11.31 -2.60
C LEU A 284 -1.42 -12.19 -3.54
N SER A 285 -2.66 -12.50 -3.18
CA SER A 285 -3.58 -13.26 -4.04
C SER A 285 -3.96 -12.48 -5.30
N ARG A 286 -4.56 -13.18 -6.27
CA ARG A 286 -5.07 -12.53 -7.48
C ARG A 286 -6.14 -11.49 -7.18
N GLU A 287 -6.98 -11.72 -6.17
CA GLU A 287 -8.02 -10.79 -5.72
C GLU A 287 -7.42 -9.53 -5.11
N GLY A 288 -6.49 -9.66 -4.17
CA GLY A 288 -5.80 -8.53 -3.54
C GLY A 288 -5.02 -7.71 -4.56
N GLN A 289 -4.32 -8.37 -5.47
CA GLN A 289 -3.56 -7.70 -6.53
C GLN A 289 -4.47 -7.06 -7.59
N SER A 290 -5.65 -7.64 -7.86
CA SER A 290 -6.66 -7.00 -8.72
C SER A 290 -7.25 -5.76 -8.05
N ALA A 291 -7.46 -5.78 -6.73
CA ALA A 291 -7.87 -4.60 -5.98
C ALA A 291 -6.83 -3.47 -6.05
N MET A 292 -5.51 -3.80 -6.01
CA MET A 292 -4.44 -2.82 -6.26
C MET A 292 -4.58 -2.17 -7.64
N SER A 293 -4.76 -2.97 -8.69
CA SER A 293 -4.93 -2.47 -10.06
C SER A 293 -6.17 -1.58 -10.21
N LEU A 294 -7.31 -1.99 -9.64
CA LEU A 294 -8.54 -1.18 -9.63
C LEU A 294 -8.36 0.14 -8.86
N ALA A 295 -7.46 0.19 -7.91
CA ALA A 295 -7.07 1.40 -7.20
C ALA A 295 -5.97 2.21 -7.90
N TYR A 296 -5.69 1.90 -9.16
CA TYR A 296 -4.67 2.53 -10.01
C TYR A 296 -3.22 2.31 -9.57
N MET A 297 -2.94 1.32 -8.71
CA MET A 297 -1.59 0.94 -8.32
C MET A 297 -1.13 -0.28 -9.10
N HIS A 298 0.14 -0.30 -9.55
CA HIS A 298 0.68 -1.45 -10.27
C HIS A 298 0.76 -2.69 -9.38
N PRO A 299 0.09 -3.78 -9.76
CA PRO A 299 0.23 -5.06 -9.08
C PRO A 299 1.61 -5.66 -9.31
N VAL A 300 2.05 -6.48 -8.37
CA VAL A 300 3.34 -7.20 -8.47
C VAL A 300 3.16 -8.67 -8.83
N LYS A 301 1.94 -9.17 -8.98
CA LYS A 301 1.64 -10.57 -9.34
C LYS A 301 1.51 -10.73 -10.84
N TYR A 302 2.17 -11.77 -11.39
CA TYR A 302 2.06 -12.10 -12.81
C TYR A 302 0.62 -12.36 -13.25
N GLY A 303 0.28 -11.88 -14.44
CA GLY A 303 -1.03 -12.11 -15.07
C GLY A 303 -2.20 -11.35 -14.43
N VAL A 304 -1.94 -10.44 -13.49
CA VAL A 304 -2.94 -9.46 -13.04
C VAL A 304 -2.92 -8.29 -14.01
N LYS A 305 -4.11 -7.79 -14.35
CA LYS A 305 -4.28 -6.67 -15.29
C LYS A 305 -3.69 -5.38 -14.72
N GLU A 306 -2.99 -4.64 -15.57
CA GLU A 306 -2.48 -3.31 -15.23
C GLU A 306 -3.59 -2.31 -14.91
N PRO A 307 -3.31 -1.25 -14.16
CA PRO A 307 -4.28 -0.19 -13.89
C PRO A 307 -4.81 0.45 -15.17
N ALA A 308 -6.08 0.82 -15.16
CA ALA A 308 -6.71 1.44 -16.31
C ALA A 308 -6.05 2.79 -16.66
N GLY A 309 -5.51 2.90 -17.88
CA GLY A 309 -4.83 4.10 -18.38
C GLY A 309 -3.36 4.23 -17.99
N ALA A 310 -2.81 3.28 -17.22
CA ALA A 310 -1.38 3.20 -16.93
C ALA A 310 -0.57 2.61 -18.09
N GLN A 311 0.72 2.94 -18.17
CA GLN A 311 1.67 2.14 -18.94
C GLN A 311 1.88 0.77 -18.28
N LYS A 312 2.29 -0.22 -19.08
CA LYS A 312 2.64 -1.54 -18.52
C LYS A 312 3.86 -1.42 -17.61
N LEU A 313 3.80 -2.05 -16.44
CA LEU A 313 4.90 -2.03 -15.48
C LEU A 313 6.21 -2.54 -16.10
N GLY A 314 6.13 -3.54 -17.00
CA GLY A 314 7.30 -4.05 -17.74
C GLY A 314 8.00 -2.97 -18.56
N ASP A 315 7.23 -2.14 -19.27
CA ASP A 315 7.77 -1.03 -20.07
C ASP A 315 8.35 0.07 -19.17
N LEU A 316 7.66 0.37 -18.06
CA LEU A 316 8.17 1.34 -17.06
C LEU A 316 9.50 0.92 -16.46
N ARG A 317 9.70 -0.39 -16.20
CA ARG A 317 10.98 -0.90 -15.66
C ARG A 317 12.15 -0.72 -16.63
N ILE A 318 11.92 -0.91 -17.92
CA ILE A 318 12.97 -0.73 -18.95
C ILE A 318 13.46 0.72 -18.99
N HIS A 319 12.55 1.67 -18.75
CA HIS A 319 12.79 3.11 -18.82
C HIS A 319 12.61 3.80 -17.46
N SER A 320 13.03 3.16 -16.36
CA SER A 320 12.97 3.77 -15.03
C SER A 320 14.30 4.38 -14.60
N LEU A 321 14.20 5.42 -13.81
CA LEU A 321 15.34 5.92 -13.03
C LEU A 321 15.49 5.04 -11.78
N SER A 322 16.67 4.47 -11.61
CA SER A 322 16.98 3.65 -10.44
C SER A 322 17.15 4.49 -9.18
N VAL A 323 16.64 3.98 -8.07
CA VAL A 323 16.91 4.51 -6.73
C VAL A 323 17.94 3.59 -6.06
N ASN A 324 19.07 4.14 -5.66
CA ASN A 324 20.00 3.42 -4.83
C ASN A 324 19.52 3.45 -3.37
N TRP A 325 18.67 2.48 -3.01
CA TRP A 325 18.05 2.40 -1.68
C TRP A 325 19.08 2.27 -0.55
N ASN A 326 20.17 1.52 -0.76
CA ASN A 326 21.24 1.38 0.25
C ASN A 326 21.94 2.71 0.53
N LYS A 327 22.21 3.50 -0.52
CA LYS A 327 22.77 4.84 -0.40
C LYS A 327 21.78 5.78 0.28
N LEU A 328 20.52 5.76 -0.20
CA LEU A 328 19.46 6.62 0.35
C LEU A 328 19.21 6.35 1.84
N ALA A 329 19.27 5.09 2.27
CA ALA A 329 19.17 4.70 3.67
C ALA A 329 20.18 5.40 4.58
N VAL A 330 21.42 5.50 4.12
CA VAL A 330 22.50 6.15 4.87
C VAL A 330 22.40 7.68 4.80
N GLU A 331 22.02 8.20 3.64
CA GLU A 331 22.02 9.63 3.33
C GLU A 331 20.66 10.32 3.51
N GLU A 332 19.61 9.61 3.95
CA GLU A 332 18.23 10.11 4.01
C GLU A 332 18.12 11.50 4.65
N LYS A 333 18.72 11.65 5.84
CA LYS A 333 18.71 12.92 6.57
C LYS A 333 19.39 14.03 5.78
N GLN A 334 20.57 13.73 5.25
CA GLN A 334 21.36 14.69 4.49
C GLN A 334 20.64 15.14 3.21
N VAL A 335 20.02 14.20 2.48
CA VAL A 335 19.23 14.49 1.28
C VAL A 335 18.05 15.39 1.61
N LYS A 336 17.29 15.07 2.67
CA LYS A 336 16.15 15.87 3.14
C LYS A 336 16.57 17.29 3.56
N GLU A 337 17.69 17.43 4.28
CA GLU A 337 18.20 18.72 4.75
C GLU A 337 18.71 19.57 3.59
N LYS A 338 19.49 18.98 2.67
CA LYS A 338 20.04 19.69 1.52
C LYS A 338 18.94 20.14 0.56
N PHE A 339 17.97 19.26 0.25
CA PHE A 339 16.80 19.65 -0.54
C PHE A 339 16.04 20.80 0.13
N ALA A 340 15.78 20.71 1.44
CA ALA A 340 15.07 21.76 2.16
C ALA A 340 15.86 23.11 2.19
N ALA A 341 17.17 23.06 2.22
CA ALA A 341 18.03 24.26 2.15
C ALA A 341 17.93 24.93 0.78
N ILE A 342 17.92 24.15 -0.31
CA ILE A 342 17.74 24.66 -1.68
C ILE A 342 16.34 25.28 -1.85
N MET A 343 15.31 24.66 -1.28
CA MET A 343 13.91 25.08 -1.47
C MET A 343 13.49 26.27 -0.59
N LYS A 344 14.32 26.71 0.35
CA LYS A 344 14.10 27.96 1.12
C LYS A 344 14.30 29.21 0.22
#